data_237997d303c49e2bb4ea94c50d795553
#
_entry.id   237997d303c49e2bb4ea94c50d795553
#
_cell.length_a   1.000
_cell.length_b   1.000
_cell.length_c   1.000
_cell.angle_alpha   90.00
_cell.angle_beta   90.00
_cell.angle_gamma   90.00
#
_symmetry.space_group_name_H-M   'P 1'
#
loop_
_entity.id
_entity.type
_entity.pdbx_description
1 polymer ?
#
loop_
_entity_poly.entity_id
_entity_poly.type
_entity_poly.pdbx_seq_one_letter_code
_entity_poly.pdbx_strand_id
1 'polypeptide(L)'
;MKVLVDANVIFDVYEQRQPHYAASLQVCRLVRRRSLAAAVASHTVANGFYIYGRPFSGFVKQRLTEDFEICCADAHLTRACLALGVRDLEDALQIGAAMAWKAAFIITRNERDFKASPIPAISPAAFLKRFH
;
A
#
# COMPACT_ATOMS: atom_id res chain seq x y z
N MET A 1 1.90 -11.60 10.26
CA MET A 1 2.65 -10.44 9.74
C MET A 1 1.69 -9.42 9.19
N LYS A 2 1.92 -8.16 9.49
CA LYS A 2 1.17 -7.03 8.95
C LYS A 2 1.99 -6.29 7.91
N VAL A 3 1.38 -5.93 6.79
CA VAL A 3 2.03 -5.13 5.74
C VAL A 3 1.14 -3.96 5.33
N LEU A 4 1.76 -2.87 4.88
CA LEU A 4 1.05 -1.83 4.16
C LEU A 4 1.28 -2.05 2.67
N VAL A 5 0.23 -1.96 1.86
CA VAL A 5 0.33 -2.09 0.41
C VAL A 5 0.20 -0.70 -0.21
N ASP A 6 1.24 -0.29 -0.92
CA ASP A 6 1.31 1.02 -1.56
C ASP A 6 0.31 1.13 -2.72
N ALA A 7 -0.09 2.36 -3.01
CA ALA A 7 -1.07 2.67 -4.05
C ALA A 7 -0.74 2.04 -5.40
N ASN A 8 0.53 2.08 -5.83
CA ASN A 8 0.91 1.54 -7.13
C ASN A 8 0.61 0.05 -7.28
N VAL A 9 0.72 -0.72 -6.20
CA VAL A 9 0.41 -2.16 -6.20
C VAL A 9 -1.10 -2.38 -6.38
N ILE A 10 -1.91 -1.60 -5.68
CA ILE A 10 -3.38 -1.66 -5.81
C ILE A 10 -3.79 -1.26 -7.23
N PHE A 11 -3.20 -0.21 -7.78
CA PHE A 11 -3.52 0.27 -9.12
C PHE A 11 -3.04 -0.71 -10.21
N ASP A 12 -1.93 -1.40 -9.99
CA ASP A 12 -1.47 -2.48 -10.88
C ASP A 12 -2.53 -3.58 -10.99
N VAL A 13 -3.14 -3.93 -9.87
CA VAL A 13 -4.20 -4.95 -9.86
C VAL A 13 -5.46 -4.41 -10.53
N TYR A 14 -5.86 -3.19 -10.21
CA TYR A 14 -7.07 -2.59 -10.76
C TYR A 14 -6.98 -2.43 -12.28
N GLU A 15 -5.85 -1.91 -12.79
CA GLU A 15 -5.63 -1.69 -14.23
C GLU A 15 -5.04 -2.89 -14.97
N GLN A 16 -4.64 -3.95 -14.27
CA GLN A 16 -3.94 -5.10 -14.83
C GLN A 16 -2.66 -4.68 -15.56
N ARG A 17 -1.85 -3.84 -14.90
CA ARG A 17 -0.62 -3.28 -15.48
C ARG A 17 0.49 -4.33 -15.60
N GLN A 18 0.92 -4.58 -16.82
CA GLN A 18 2.07 -5.46 -17.07
C GLN A 18 3.39 -4.68 -16.97
N PRO A 19 4.48 -5.31 -16.54
CA PRO A 19 4.63 -6.71 -16.11
C PRO A 19 4.32 -6.93 -14.63
N HIS A 20 3.82 -5.94 -13.91
CA HIS A 20 3.66 -5.96 -12.44
C HIS A 20 2.44 -6.72 -11.96
N TYR A 21 1.45 -6.88 -12.82
CA TYR A 21 0.12 -7.38 -12.44
C TYR A 21 0.18 -8.73 -11.73
N ALA A 22 0.95 -9.68 -12.25
CA ALA A 22 0.97 -11.05 -11.70
C ALA A 22 1.42 -11.06 -10.25
N ALA A 23 2.53 -10.39 -9.92
CA ALA A 23 3.06 -10.34 -8.56
C ALA A 23 2.14 -9.55 -7.63
N SER A 24 1.66 -8.39 -8.09
CA SER A 24 0.74 -7.55 -7.30
C SER A 24 -0.56 -8.28 -7.00
N LEU A 25 -1.12 -8.98 -7.98
CA LEU A 25 -2.32 -9.80 -7.80
C LEU A 25 -2.09 -10.91 -6.77
N GLN A 26 -0.94 -11.58 -6.83
CA GLN A 26 -0.65 -12.66 -5.90
C GLN A 26 -0.58 -12.16 -4.45
N VAL A 27 0.02 -10.98 -4.22
CA VAL A 27 -0.01 -10.34 -2.90
C VAL A 27 -1.46 -10.12 -2.44
N CYS A 28 -2.30 -9.55 -3.29
CA CYS A 28 -3.71 -9.32 -2.97
C CYS A 28 -4.47 -10.63 -2.69
N ARG A 29 -4.14 -11.70 -3.39
CA ARG A 29 -4.72 -13.02 -3.12
C ARG A 29 -4.35 -13.56 -1.74
N LEU A 30 -3.12 -13.35 -1.29
CA LEU A 30 -2.71 -13.72 0.07
C LEU A 30 -3.53 -12.97 1.13
N VAL A 31 -3.77 -11.70 0.89
CA VAL A 31 -4.60 -10.87 1.78
C VAL A 31 -6.03 -11.39 1.80
N ARG A 32 -6.60 -11.67 0.64
CA ARG A 32 -7.98 -12.19 0.51
C ARG A 32 -8.16 -13.54 1.20
N ARG A 33 -7.14 -14.39 1.14
CA ARG A 33 -7.14 -15.70 1.80
C ARG A 33 -6.86 -15.64 3.29
N ARG A 34 -6.65 -14.43 3.83
CA ARG A 34 -6.29 -14.21 5.24
C ARG A 34 -4.94 -14.81 5.63
N SER A 35 -4.09 -15.08 4.65
CA SER A 35 -2.71 -15.51 4.89
C SER A 35 -1.78 -14.34 5.20
N LEU A 36 -2.24 -13.13 4.94
CA LEU A 36 -1.47 -11.90 5.14
C LEU A 36 -2.42 -10.81 5.61
N ALA A 37 -2.11 -10.16 6.73
CA ALA A 37 -2.87 -9.02 7.22
C ALA A 37 -2.32 -7.75 6.56
N ALA A 38 -3.16 -7.03 5.84
CA ALA A 38 -2.73 -5.86 5.08
C ALA A 38 -3.66 -4.68 5.25
N ALA A 39 -3.07 -3.50 5.16
CA ALA A 39 -3.78 -2.23 5.09
C ALA A 39 -3.35 -1.45 3.86
N VAL A 40 -4.21 -0.55 3.43
CA VAL A 40 -3.88 0.52 2.48
C VAL A 40 -4.07 1.85 3.17
N ALA A 41 -3.34 2.87 2.73
CA ALA A 41 -3.52 4.22 3.24
C ALA A 41 -4.85 4.80 2.73
N SER A 42 -5.52 5.58 3.57
CA SER A 42 -6.81 6.17 3.21
C SER A 42 -6.71 7.06 1.97
N HIS A 43 -5.59 7.77 1.76
CA HIS A 43 -5.40 8.60 0.58
C HIS A 43 -5.27 7.79 -0.72
N THR A 44 -4.90 6.51 -0.63
CA THR A 44 -4.92 5.61 -1.81
C THR A 44 -6.33 5.48 -2.37
N VAL A 45 -7.33 5.39 -1.51
CA VAL A 45 -8.74 5.32 -1.91
C VAL A 45 -9.15 6.61 -2.64
N ALA A 46 -8.81 7.77 -2.06
CA ALA A 46 -9.12 9.06 -2.66
C ALA A 46 -8.43 9.25 -4.01
N ASN A 47 -7.15 8.89 -4.09
CA ASN A 47 -6.37 9.01 -5.33
C ASN A 47 -6.91 8.09 -6.43
N GLY A 48 -7.30 6.88 -6.08
CA GLY A 48 -7.90 5.96 -7.04
C GLY A 48 -9.21 6.50 -7.62
N PHE A 49 -10.06 7.07 -6.77
CA PHE A 49 -11.28 7.71 -7.23
C PHE A 49 -10.98 8.91 -8.15
N TYR A 50 -9.99 9.71 -7.78
CA TYR A 50 -9.58 10.87 -8.59
C TYR A 50 -9.07 10.44 -9.98
N ILE A 51 -8.31 9.35 -10.05
CA ILE A 51 -7.72 8.87 -11.31
C ILE A 51 -8.75 8.14 -12.18
N TYR A 52 -9.54 7.25 -11.57
CA TYR A 52 -10.38 6.28 -12.29
C TYR A 52 -11.87 6.60 -12.25
N GLY A 53 -12.31 7.47 -11.34
CA GLY A 53 -13.71 7.84 -11.21
C GLY A 53 -14.58 6.77 -10.57
N ARG A 54 -15.86 6.77 -10.91
CA ARG A 54 -16.88 5.88 -10.30
C ARG A 54 -16.59 4.38 -10.35
N PRO A 55 -15.99 3.84 -11.42
CA PRO A 55 -15.66 2.40 -11.44
C PRO A 55 -14.76 1.99 -10.29
N PHE A 56 -13.87 2.87 -9.86
CA PHE A 56 -13.00 2.59 -8.70
C PHE A 56 -13.80 2.49 -7.40
N SER A 57 -14.89 3.25 -7.26
CA SER A 57 -15.77 3.14 -6.09
C SER A 57 -16.36 1.75 -5.94
N GLY A 58 -16.74 1.11 -7.05
CA GLY A 58 -17.20 -0.28 -7.06
C GLY A 58 -16.12 -1.24 -6.58
N PHE A 59 -14.91 -1.07 -7.07
CA PHE A 59 -13.76 -1.86 -6.65
C PHE A 59 -13.50 -1.70 -5.14
N VAL A 60 -13.56 -0.46 -4.62
CA VAL A 60 -13.38 -0.18 -3.19
C VAL A 60 -14.43 -0.93 -2.37
N LYS A 61 -15.71 -0.84 -2.75
CA LYS A 61 -16.80 -1.49 -2.00
C LYS A 61 -16.74 -3.00 -2.05
N GLN A 62 -16.41 -3.57 -3.20
CA GLN A 62 -16.53 -5.02 -3.45
C GLN A 62 -15.27 -5.79 -3.08
N ARG A 63 -14.11 -5.12 -3.05
CA ARG A 63 -12.83 -5.78 -2.87
C ARG A 63 -11.99 -5.15 -1.78
N LEU A 64 -11.68 -3.87 -1.94
CA LEU A 64 -10.66 -3.24 -1.11
C LEU A 64 -11.03 -3.23 0.37
N THR A 65 -12.24 -2.79 0.70
CA THR A 65 -12.71 -2.73 2.09
C THR A 65 -13.03 -4.09 2.68
N GLU A 66 -13.26 -5.11 1.85
CA GLU A 66 -13.48 -6.48 2.33
C GLU A 66 -12.16 -7.15 2.73
N ASP A 67 -11.10 -6.90 1.99
CA ASP A 67 -9.84 -7.63 2.14
C ASP A 67 -8.80 -6.85 2.96
N PHE A 68 -8.82 -5.53 2.92
CA PHE A 68 -7.80 -4.66 3.52
C PHE A 68 -8.37 -3.79 4.64
N GLU A 69 -7.54 -3.50 5.63
CA GLU A 69 -7.80 -2.38 6.54
C GLU A 69 -7.45 -1.06 5.85
N ILE A 70 -8.11 0.01 6.25
CA ILE A 70 -7.83 1.36 5.76
C ILE A 70 -7.20 2.14 6.92
N CYS A 71 -5.97 2.59 6.73
CA CYS A 71 -5.21 3.28 7.78
C CYS A 71 -4.79 4.67 7.34
N CYS A 72 -4.61 5.55 8.31
CA CYS A 72 -4.02 6.87 8.07
C CYS A 72 -3.16 7.29 9.26
N ALA A 73 -2.18 8.15 9.00
CA ALA A 73 -1.40 8.79 10.05
C ALA A 73 -2.26 9.83 10.76
N ASP A 74 -2.12 9.91 12.08
CA ASP A 74 -2.63 11.06 12.84
C ASP A 74 -1.69 12.27 12.64
N ALA A 75 -1.99 13.39 13.29
CA ALA A 75 -1.17 14.60 13.17
C ALA A 75 0.27 14.38 13.64
N HIS A 76 0.45 13.61 14.72
CA HIS A 76 1.78 13.33 15.27
C HIS A 76 2.63 12.52 14.29
N LEU A 77 2.09 11.43 13.75
CA LEU A 77 2.79 10.59 12.77
C LEU A 77 3.04 11.35 11.46
N THR A 78 2.09 12.17 11.03
CA THR A 78 2.25 12.99 9.82
C THR A 78 3.42 13.93 9.96
N ARG A 79 3.52 14.65 11.09
CA ARG A 79 4.66 15.54 11.35
C ARG A 79 5.98 14.78 11.38
N ALA A 80 6.00 13.63 12.04
CA ALA A 80 7.20 12.79 12.11
C ALA A 80 7.67 12.34 10.72
N CYS A 81 6.72 11.91 9.87
CA CYS A 81 7.04 11.45 8.52
C CYS A 81 7.50 12.57 7.60
N LEU A 82 6.91 13.76 7.73
CA LEU A 82 7.35 14.93 6.98
C LEU A 82 8.80 15.34 7.35
N ALA A 83 9.22 15.08 8.58
CA ALA A 83 10.57 15.37 9.04
C ALA A 83 11.61 14.35 8.55
N LEU A 84 11.21 13.25 7.94
CA LEU A 84 12.15 12.22 7.44
C LEU A 84 12.92 12.65 6.19
N GLY A 85 12.56 13.78 5.57
CA GLY A 85 13.20 14.22 4.34
C GLY A 85 12.71 13.50 3.08
N VAL A 86 11.55 12.86 3.15
CA VAL A 86 10.90 12.24 1.98
C VAL A 86 10.41 13.34 1.05
N ARG A 87 10.73 13.21 -0.24
CA ARG A 87 10.44 14.26 -1.23
C ARG A 87 8.97 14.42 -1.53
N ASP A 88 8.24 13.32 -1.54
CA ASP A 88 6.85 13.27 -1.96
C ASP A 88 5.93 13.15 -0.74
N LEU A 89 4.93 14.04 -0.66
CA LEU A 89 3.96 14.03 0.45
C LEU A 89 3.19 12.71 0.51
N GLU A 90 2.81 12.15 -0.63
CA GLU A 90 2.08 10.87 -0.65
C GLU A 90 2.91 9.74 -0.07
N ASP A 91 4.20 9.70 -0.36
CA ASP A 91 5.11 8.69 0.20
C ASP A 91 5.25 8.87 1.71
N ALA A 92 5.34 10.10 2.18
CA ALA A 92 5.36 10.39 3.62
C ALA A 92 4.08 9.90 4.31
N LEU A 93 2.91 10.09 3.68
CA LEU A 93 1.64 9.61 4.20
C LEU A 93 1.51 8.08 4.15
N GLN A 94 2.12 7.43 3.15
CA GLN A 94 2.22 5.97 3.11
C GLN A 94 3.02 5.45 4.30
N ILE A 95 4.17 6.06 4.57
CA ILE A 95 4.99 5.70 5.74
C ILE A 95 4.20 5.89 7.03
N GLY A 96 3.50 7.01 7.16
CA GLY A 96 2.67 7.29 8.32
C GLY A 96 1.56 6.25 8.53
N ALA A 97 0.89 5.85 7.45
CA ALA A 97 -0.12 4.79 7.50
C ALA A 97 0.50 3.45 7.90
N ALA A 98 1.68 3.13 7.38
CA ALA A 98 2.41 1.91 7.73
C ALA A 98 2.77 1.89 9.22
N MET A 99 3.20 3.02 9.76
CA MET A 99 3.52 3.15 11.19
C MET A 99 2.26 3.02 12.04
N ALA A 100 1.16 3.64 11.65
CA ALA A 100 -0.12 3.52 12.35
C ALA A 100 -0.64 2.08 12.38
N TRP A 101 -0.47 1.36 11.28
CA TRP A 101 -0.85 -0.05 11.14
C TRP A 101 0.12 -0.99 11.87
N LYS A 102 1.32 -0.51 12.21
CA LYS A 102 2.43 -1.31 12.75
C LYS A 102 2.87 -2.38 11.77
N ALA A 103 3.02 -1.97 10.52
CA ALA A 103 3.44 -2.85 9.44
C ALA A 103 4.90 -3.29 9.61
N ALA A 104 5.18 -4.53 9.24
CA ALA A 104 6.55 -5.04 9.14
C ALA A 104 7.21 -4.59 7.85
N PHE A 105 6.43 -4.42 6.78
CA PHE A 105 6.90 -3.98 5.46
C PHE A 105 5.91 -3.06 4.79
N ILE A 106 6.43 -2.19 3.92
CA ILE A 106 5.66 -1.49 2.89
C ILE A 106 5.88 -2.25 1.59
N ILE A 107 4.84 -2.83 1.02
CA ILE A 107 4.93 -3.50 -0.28
C ILE A 107 4.70 -2.47 -1.36
N THR A 108 5.72 -2.21 -2.17
CA THR A 108 5.74 -1.15 -3.18
C THR A 108 6.63 -1.53 -4.35
N ARG A 109 6.33 -1.01 -5.54
CA ARG A 109 7.25 -1.10 -6.68
C ARG A 109 8.40 -0.10 -6.61
N ASN A 110 8.26 0.95 -5.81
CA ASN A 110 9.18 2.09 -5.76
C ASN A 110 9.97 2.08 -4.45
N GLU A 111 10.74 1.03 -4.21
CA GLU A 111 11.51 0.88 -2.97
C GLU A 111 12.42 2.08 -2.66
N ARG A 112 12.96 2.74 -3.70
CA ARG A 112 13.80 3.93 -3.55
C ARG A 112 13.13 5.06 -2.80
N ASP A 113 11.84 5.26 -3.02
CA ASP A 113 11.09 6.37 -2.45
C ASP A 113 10.90 6.22 -0.95
N PHE A 114 11.19 5.03 -0.42
CA PHE A 114 10.99 4.70 0.99
C PHE A 114 12.30 4.46 1.75
N LYS A 115 13.45 4.89 1.21
CA LYS A 115 14.75 4.69 1.88
C LYS A 115 14.82 5.34 3.26
N ALA A 116 14.16 6.48 3.45
CA ALA A 116 14.13 7.18 4.73
C ALA A 116 13.11 6.60 5.72
N SER A 117 12.29 5.64 5.28
CA SER A 117 11.25 5.05 6.12
C SER A 117 11.83 4.17 7.22
N PRO A 118 11.31 4.28 8.46
CA PRO A 118 11.65 3.32 9.51
C PRO A 118 11.06 1.93 9.26
N ILE A 119 10.04 1.84 8.37
CA ILE A 119 9.46 0.56 7.95
C ILE A 119 10.12 0.17 6.63
N PRO A 120 10.74 -1.01 6.51
CA PRO A 120 11.41 -1.40 5.27
C PRO A 120 10.43 -1.61 4.12
N ALA A 121 10.83 -1.19 2.92
CA ALA A 121 10.06 -1.37 1.71
C ALA A 121 10.56 -2.60 0.94
N ILE A 122 9.64 -3.31 0.28
CA ILE A 122 9.93 -4.50 -0.50
C ILE A 122 8.98 -4.56 -1.70
N SER A 123 9.48 -5.01 -2.85
CA SER A 123 8.63 -5.19 -4.02
C SER A 123 7.70 -6.40 -3.87
N PRO A 124 6.55 -6.42 -4.58
CA PRO A 124 5.69 -7.60 -4.58
C PRO A 124 6.43 -8.89 -4.93
N ALA A 125 7.23 -8.87 -5.99
CA ALA A 125 7.98 -10.05 -6.42
C ALA A 125 8.98 -10.51 -5.36
N ALA A 126 9.74 -9.58 -4.77
CA ALA A 126 10.71 -9.90 -3.72
C ALA A 126 10.02 -10.41 -2.45
N PHE A 127 8.89 -9.83 -2.09
CA PHE A 127 8.09 -10.29 -0.94
C PHE A 127 7.64 -11.74 -1.12
N LEU A 128 7.09 -12.06 -2.29
CA LEU A 128 6.62 -13.41 -2.59
C LEU A 128 7.77 -14.41 -2.57
N LYS A 129 8.92 -14.04 -3.13
CA LYS A 129 10.10 -14.90 -3.14
C LYS A 129 10.62 -15.19 -1.73
N ARG A 130 10.55 -14.20 -0.84
CA ARG A 130 11.09 -14.31 0.53
C ARG A 130 10.13 -15.04 1.48
N PHE A 131 8.83 -14.87 1.34
CA PHE A 131 7.83 -15.35 2.29
C PHE A 131 6.88 -16.40 1.70
N HIS A 132 7.05 -16.72 0.46
CA HIS A 132 6.28 -17.69 -0.29
C HIS A 132 7.16 -18.45 -1.27
#